data_eeae9e40d881314cff388ccd46b1ce6b
#
_entry.id   eeae9e40d881314cff388ccd46b1ce6b
#
_cell.length_a   1.000
_cell.length_b   1.000
_cell.length_c   1.000
_cell.angle_alpha   90.00
_cell.angle_beta   90.00
_cell.angle_gamma   90.00
#
_symmetry.space_group_name_H-M   'P 1'
#
loop_
_entity.id
_entity.type
_entity.pdbx_description
1 polymer ?
#
loop_
_entity_poly.entity_id
_entity_poly.type
_entity_poly.pdbx_seq_one_letter_code
_entity_poly.pdbx_strand_id
1 'polypeptide(L)'
;MLASPGALWQDCSGVQSGELQAMNCPQCGVLNEPANVTCVRCGAALPAASSARGAAAMPVRRVFRDPKRLTKWLIWLLVAGIVCDAVFAISELAQHQLLIRMRDGGFASELELMSAAEANDLRHGIIGIAVMLVVITTIVLFAVWIHRVSSNLHALGTPGLRFTPGWAVGWYFVPIANLWKPFQAMKEIWRASKNPGAWQSETISPVLGWWWFWWIVSSIVSNVSLRMSLRAEALDELISVGPVNIASSVLDVISAIFALLVVKKIGSFQAMAADRSLGAVFA
;
A
#
# COMPACT_ATOMS: atom_id res chain seq x y z
N MET A 1 -17.98 -59.15 5.15
CA MET A 1 -19.14 -58.37 5.63
C MET A 1 -18.95 -56.92 5.16
N LEU A 2 -19.75 -56.55 4.19
CA LEU A 2 -19.77 -55.26 3.50
C LEU A 2 -20.47 -54.24 4.37
N ALA A 3 -19.89 -53.03 4.52
CA ALA A 3 -20.59 -51.86 5.00
C ALA A 3 -20.31 -50.72 4.04
N SER A 4 -21.39 -50.17 3.46
CA SER A 4 -21.51 -49.18 2.44
C SER A 4 -20.95 -47.81 2.83
N PRO A 5 -20.44 -47.02 1.86
CA PRO A 5 -20.18 -45.58 2.01
C PRO A 5 -21.42 -44.80 1.55
N GLY A 6 -22.09 -44.12 2.44
CA GLY A 6 -23.19 -43.24 2.12
C GLY A 6 -23.50 -42.32 3.27
N ALA A 7 -23.05 -41.06 3.18
CA ALA A 7 -23.66 -39.89 3.79
C ALA A 7 -22.65 -38.74 4.00
N LEU A 8 -22.36 -37.98 2.96
CA LEU A 8 -21.74 -36.61 3.08
C LEU A 8 -22.11 -35.76 1.86
N TRP A 9 -23.43 -35.64 1.57
CA TRP A 9 -23.96 -34.62 0.67
C TRP A 9 -25.34 -34.18 1.17
N GLN A 10 -25.37 -33.34 2.15
CA GLN A 10 -26.47 -32.48 2.65
C GLN A 10 -25.78 -31.26 3.23
N ASP A 11 -26.02 -30.09 2.88
CA ASP A 11 -27.00 -29.19 2.39
C ASP A 11 -26.29 -27.87 1.99
N CYS A 12 -26.24 -27.55 0.72
CA CYS A 12 -26.03 -26.20 0.23
C CYS A 12 -27.29 -25.73 -0.53
N SER A 13 -28.45 -25.80 0.12
CA SER A 13 -29.72 -25.30 -0.42
C SER A 13 -30.35 -24.29 0.54
N GLY A 14 -29.68 -23.18 0.74
CA GLY A 14 -30.19 -21.99 1.41
C GLY A 14 -30.31 -20.81 0.45
N VAL A 15 -30.67 -21.06 -0.81
CA VAL A 15 -31.24 -20.02 -1.68
C VAL A 15 -32.69 -19.86 -1.28
N GLN A 16 -32.98 -18.93 -0.37
CA GLN A 16 -34.32 -18.42 -0.19
C GLN A 16 -34.71 -17.76 -1.51
N SER A 17 -35.53 -18.49 -2.30
CA SER A 17 -36.32 -17.95 -3.37
C SER A 17 -37.22 -16.89 -2.72
N GLY A 18 -36.87 -15.62 -2.91
CA GLY A 18 -37.73 -14.49 -2.54
C GLY A 18 -39.06 -14.66 -3.29
N GLU A 19 -40.10 -15.11 -2.61
CA GLU A 19 -41.43 -15.11 -3.11
C GLU A 19 -41.78 -13.67 -3.52
N LEU A 20 -41.91 -13.45 -4.83
CA LEU A 20 -42.44 -12.22 -5.40
C LEU A 20 -43.90 -12.12 -4.93
N GLN A 21 -44.10 -11.31 -3.87
CA GLN A 21 -45.45 -11.14 -3.31
C GLN A 21 -46.38 -10.49 -4.33
N ALA A 22 -47.43 -11.21 -4.71
CA ALA A 22 -48.54 -10.72 -5.52
C ALA A 22 -49.15 -9.48 -4.83
N MET A 23 -49.48 -8.42 -5.60
CA MET A 23 -50.04 -7.19 -5.05
C MET A 23 -51.54 -7.04 -5.37
N ASN A 24 -52.33 -6.60 -4.38
CA ASN A 24 -53.73 -6.29 -4.55
C ASN A 24 -53.91 -4.93 -5.22
N CYS A 25 -54.77 -4.85 -6.25
CA CYS A 25 -55.15 -3.59 -6.87
C CYS A 25 -55.90 -2.69 -5.87
N PRO A 26 -55.48 -1.43 -5.62
CA PRO A 26 -56.15 -0.55 -4.67
C PRO A 26 -57.55 -0.13 -5.10
N GLN A 27 -57.89 -0.25 -6.41
CA GLN A 27 -59.23 0.11 -6.92
C GLN A 27 -60.23 -1.02 -6.96
N CYS A 28 -59.83 -2.26 -7.27
CA CYS A 28 -60.77 -3.37 -7.45
C CYS A 28 -60.42 -4.61 -6.62
N GLY A 29 -59.34 -4.61 -5.83
CA GLY A 29 -58.98 -5.70 -4.94
C GLY A 29 -58.40 -6.95 -5.60
N VAL A 30 -58.28 -7.00 -6.93
CA VAL A 30 -57.79 -8.18 -7.66
C VAL A 30 -56.29 -8.33 -7.46
N LEU A 31 -55.86 -9.56 -7.23
CA LEU A 31 -54.44 -9.93 -7.11
C LEU A 31 -53.79 -9.83 -8.50
N ASN A 32 -52.68 -9.14 -8.56
CA ASN A 32 -51.84 -8.95 -9.76
C ASN A 32 -50.47 -9.50 -9.56
N GLU A 33 -49.85 -9.96 -10.63
CA GLU A 33 -48.43 -10.35 -10.59
C GLU A 33 -47.53 -9.12 -10.37
N PRO A 34 -46.41 -9.27 -9.69
CA PRO A 34 -45.50 -8.15 -9.36
C PRO A 34 -44.94 -7.40 -10.58
N ALA A 35 -44.98 -8.03 -11.77
CA ALA A 35 -44.50 -7.46 -13.02
C ALA A 35 -45.55 -6.57 -13.73
N ASN A 36 -46.80 -6.60 -13.30
CA ASN A 36 -47.90 -5.87 -13.98
C ASN A 36 -47.86 -4.38 -13.61
N VAL A 37 -47.81 -3.52 -14.61
CA VAL A 37 -47.83 -2.05 -14.46
C VAL A 37 -49.28 -1.54 -14.39
N THR A 38 -50.24 -2.33 -14.91
CA THR A 38 -51.67 -2.04 -14.88
C THR A 38 -52.45 -3.25 -14.40
N CYS A 39 -53.56 -3.01 -13.68
CA CYS A 39 -54.41 -4.07 -13.16
C CYS A 39 -55.07 -4.84 -14.31
N VAL A 40 -54.96 -6.18 -14.29
CA VAL A 40 -55.50 -7.09 -15.31
C VAL A 40 -57.01 -7.04 -15.38
N ARG A 41 -57.72 -6.54 -14.36
CA ARG A 41 -59.18 -6.49 -14.31
C ARG A 41 -59.78 -5.12 -14.62
N CYS A 42 -59.20 -4.03 -14.02
CA CYS A 42 -59.81 -2.69 -14.15
C CYS A 42 -58.93 -1.70 -14.93
N GLY A 43 -57.76 -2.09 -15.38
CA GLY A 43 -56.86 -1.23 -16.13
C GLY A 43 -56.19 -0.11 -15.31
N ALA A 44 -56.48 -0.01 -14.02
CA ALA A 44 -55.87 1.02 -13.18
C ALA A 44 -54.36 0.83 -13.09
N ALA A 45 -53.61 1.93 -13.10
CA ALA A 45 -52.17 1.88 -12.87
C ALA A 45 -51.90 1.31 -11.47
N LEU A 46 -51.15 0.23 -11.41
CA LEU A 46 -50.67 -0.33 -10.16
C LEU A 46 -49.47 0.51 -9.67
N PRO A 47 -49.37 0.78 -8.35
CA PRO A 47 -48.17 1.36 -7.84
C PRO A 47 -47.03 0.44 -8.29
N ALA A 48 -46.11 0.97 -9.12
CA ALA A 48 -44.97 0.22 -9.56
C ALA A 48 -44.37 -0.42 -8.31
N ALA A 49 -44.29 -1.75 -8.30
CA ALA A 49 -43.48 -2.42 -7.28
C ALA A 49 -42.16 -1.69 -7.36
N SER A 50 -41.90 -0.82 -6.38
CA SER A 50 -40.70 -0.01 -6.32
C SER A 50 -39.57 -1.00 -6.49
N SER A 51 -39.11 -1.05 -7.73
CA SER A 51 -38.20 -2.09 -8.20
C SER A 51 -37.11 -2.20 -7.15
N ALA A 52 -37.05 -3.34 -6.52
CA ALA A 52 -35.91 -3.74 -5.67
C ALA A 52 -34.59 -3.76 -6.47
N ARG A 53 -34.52 -2.96 -7.55
CA ARG A 53 -33.33 -2.56 -8.29
C ARG A 53 -32.66 -1.39 -7.63
N GLY A 54 -32.47 -1.53 -6.35
CA GLY A 54 -31.77 -0.54 -5.52
C GLY A 54 -31.72 -1.01 -4.08
N ALA A 55 -31.48 -2.30 -3.84
CA ALA A 55 -30.67 -2.65 -2.71
C ALA A 55 -29.30 -2.04 -3.00
N ALA A 56 -29.22 -0.70 -2.89
CA ALA A 56 -27.95 -0.02 -2.72
C ALA A 56 -27.29 -0.79 -1.59
N ALA A 57 -26.26 -1.56 -1.94
CA ALA A 57 -25.47 -2.31 -0.97
C ALA A 57 -25.25 -1.34 0.18
N MET A 58 -25.80 -1.65 1.36
CA MET A 58 -25.70 -0.76 2.51
C MET A 58 -24.24 -0.33 2.56
N PRO A 59 -23.92 0.97 2.54
CA PRO A 59 -22.55 1.42 2.51
C PRO A 59 -21.88 0.74 3.70
N VAL A 60 -20.93 -0.15 3.44
CA VAL A 60 -20.18 -0.86 4.48
C VAL A 60 -19.69 0.22 5.42
N ARG A 61 -20.32 0.39 6.57
CA ARG A 61 -20.02 1.44 7.55
C ARG A 61 -18.62 1.14 8.08
N ARG A 62 -17.63 1.72 7.43
CA ARG A 62 -16.23 1.56 7.86
C ARG A 62 -16.07 2.23 9.21
N VAL A 63 -15.50 1.51 10.15
CA VAL A 63 -15.20 2.03 11.49
C VAL A 63 -13.84 2.71 11.42
N PHE A 64 -13.75 3.93 11.96
CA PHE A 64 -12.46 4.61 12.15
C PHE A 64 -11.57 3.75 13.07
N ARG A 65 -10.31 3.56 12.67
CA ARG A 65 -9.34 2.81 13.46
C ARG A 65 -8.11 3.66 13.66
N ASP A 66 -7.75 3.92 14.90
CA ASP A 66 -6.59 4.74 15.25
C ASP A 66 -5.30 4.22 14.57
N PRO A 67 -4.65 5.03 13.72
CA PRO A 67 -3.44 4.63 13.03
C PRO A 67 -2.17 4.83 13.86
N LYS A 68 -2.24 5.36 15.10
CA LYS A 68 -1.07 5.77 15.91
C LYS A 68 -0.03 4.67 16.06
N ARG A 69 -0.45 3.44 16.42
CA ARG A 69 0.49 2.30 16.57
C ARG A 69 1.18 1.97 15.24
N LEU A 70 0.40 1.89 14.17
CA LEU A 70 0.91 1.56 12.85
C LEU A 70 1.88 2.63 12.32
N THR A 71 1.52 3.91 12.51
CA THR A 71 2.38 5.05 12.18
C THR A 71 3.70 5.00 12.97
N LYS A 72 3.64 4.68 14.27
CA LYS A 72 4.84 4.55 15.12
C LYS A 72 5.77 3.44 14.61
N TRP A 73 5.24 2.25 14.32
CA TRP A 73 6.04 1.14 13.80
C TRP A 73 6.64 1.45 12.43
N LEU A 74 5.87 2.10 11.56
CA LEU A 74 6.36 2.52 10.24
C LEU A 74 7.49 3.55 10.35
N ILE A 75 7.40 4.51 11.29
CA ILE A 75 8.46 5.46 11.57
C ILE A 75 9.74 4.74 12.02
N TRP A 76 9.64 3.77 12.92
CA TRP A 76 10.79 3.00 13.37
C TRP A 76 11.42 2.18 12.24
N LEU A 77 10.61 1.57 11.37
CA LEU A 77 11.12 0.85 10.20
C LEU A 77 11.80 1.77 9.18
N LEU A 78 11.25 2.96 8.94
CA LEU A 78 11.90 3.95 8.07
C LEU A 78 13.24 4.42 8.66
N VAL A 79 13.32 4.62 9.98
CA VAL A 79 14.59 4.95 10.65
C VAL A 79 15.56 3.78 10.57
N ALA A 80 15.11 2.55 10.80
CA ALA A 80 15.94 1.36 10.64
C ALA A 80 16.44 1.21 9.21
N GLY A 81 15.61 1.50 8.20
CA GLY A 81 16.00 1.54 6.78
C GLY A 81 17.13 2.53 6.55
N ILE A 82 16.99 3.78 7.00
CA ILE A 82 18.04 4.80 6.90
C ILE A 82 19.37 4.32 7.50
N VAL A 83 19.34 3.67 8.66
CA VAL A 83 20.54 3.13 9.30
C VAL A 83 21.11 1.97 8.49
N CYS A 84 20.27 1.07 8.00
CA CYS A 84 20.71 -0.05 7.16
C CYS A 84 21.34 0.42 5.86
N ASP A 85 20.73 1.41 5.17
CA ASP A 85 21.28 1.96 3.93
C ASP A 85 22.64 2.66 4.16
N ALA A 86 22.78 3.37 5.29
CA ALA A 86 24.06 3.98 5.66
C ALA A 86 25.15 2.91 5.94
N VAL A 87 24.81 1.84 6.65
CA VAL A 87 25.73 0.72 6.91
C VAL A 87 26.07 0.00 5.61
N PHE A 88 25.10 -0.19 4.73
CA PHE A 88 25.31 -0.79 3.42
C PHE A 88 26.25 0.07 2.57
N ALA A 89 26.06 1.39 2.51
CA ALA A 89 26.94 2.29 1.78
C ALA A 89 28.41 2.25 2.30
N ILE A 90 28.60 2.15 3.62
CA ILE A 90 29.93 1.97 4.22
C ILE A 90 30.52 0.61 3.83
N SER A 91 29.71 -0.45 3.83
CA SER A 91 30.13 -1.80 3.40
C SER A 91 30.51 -1.83 1.92
N GLU A 92 29.76 -1.14 1.06
CA GLU A 92 30.06 -0.98 -0.36
C GLU A 92 31.39 -0.25 -0.58
N LEU A 93 31.65 0.81 0.18
CA LEU A 93 32.93 1.52 0.10
C LEU A 93 34.11 0.61 0.46
N ALA A 94 33.97 -0.20 1.51
CA ALA A 94 35.00 -1.16 1.89
C ALA A 94 35.21 -2.25 0.84
N GLN A 95 34.11 -2.75 0.22
CA GLN A 95 34.17 -3.71 -0.89
C GLN A 95 34.86 -3.09 -2.10
N HIS A 96 34.49 -1.87 -2.48
CA HIS A 96 35.09 -1.17 -3.60
C HIS A 96 36.62 -1.01 -3.41
N GLN A 97 37.07 -0.64 -2.20
CA GLN A 97 38.51 -0.55 -1.86
C GLN A 97 39.20 -1.92 -1.95
N LEU A 98 38.56 -2.99 -1.49
CA LEU A 98 39.08 -4.35 -1.58
C LEU A 98 39.28 -4.76 -3.05
N LEU A 99 38.27 -4.52 -3.91
CA LEU A 99 38.34 -4.86 -5.34
C LEU A 99 39.45 -4.08 -6.07
N ILE A 100 39.67 -2.80 -5.74
CA ILE A 100 40.78 -2.01 -6.27
C ILE A 100 42.12 -2.62 -5.81
N ARG A 101 42.25 -2.98 -4.51
CA ARG A 101 43.47 -3.62 -3.98
C ARG A 101 43.74 -4.97 -4.67
N MET A 102 42.66 -5.75 -5.01
CA MET A 102 42.80 -6.99 -5.77
C MET A 102 43.30 -6.74 -7.20
N ARG A 103 42.75 -5.75 -7.89
CA ARG A 103 43.20 -5.35 -9.24
C ARG A 103 44.66 -4.92 -9.26
N ASP A 104 45.07 -4.16 -8.26
CA ASP A 104 46.43 -3.56 -8.20
C ASP A 104 47.47 -4.55 -7.64
N GLY A 105 47.11 -5.80 -7.33
CA GLY A 105 48.02 -6.82 -6.82
C GLY A 105 48.51 -6.55 -5.38
N GLY A 106 47.76 -5.82 -4.58
CA GLY A 106 48.15 -5.34 -3.24
C GLY A 106 48.07 -6.38 -2.10
N PHE A 107 48.19 -7.70 -2.42
CA PHE A 107 48.18 -8.79 -1.43
C PHE A 107 49.54 -9.49 -1.41
N ALA A 108 50.03 -9.83 -0.20
CA ALA A 108 51.30 -10.50 -0.03
C ALA A 108 51.26 -11.99 -0.37
N SER A 109 50.09 -12.62 -0.31
CA SER A 109 49.87 -14.03 -0.63
C SER A 109 48.43 -14.29 -1.12
N GLU A 110 48.27 -15.41 -1.83
CA GLU A 110 46.95 -15.91 -2.24
C GLU A 110 46.05 -16.21 -1.06
N LEU A 111 46.60 -16.70 0.04
CA LEU A 111 45.87 -16.98 1.28
C LEU A 111 45.30 -15.70 1.90
N GLU A 112 46.06 -14.61 1.91
CA GLU A 112 45.60 -13.30 2.38
C GLU A 112 44.48 -12.78 1.50
N LEU A 113 44.60 -12.89 0.20
CA LEU A 113 43.56 -12.51 -0.76
C LEU A 113 42.27 -13.29 -0.51
N MET A 114 42.35 -14.62 -0.41
CA MET A 114 41.15 -15.47 -0.19
C MET A 114 40.49 -15.16 1.15
N SER A 115 41.25 -15.01 2.23
CA SER A 115 40.67 -14.68 3.54
C SER A 115 39.98 -13.31 3.55
N ALA A 116 40.57 -12.32 2.87
CA ALA A 116 39.97 -10.99 2.74
C ALA A 116 38.66 -11.01 1.91
N ALA A 117 38.62 -11.80 0.80
CA ALA A 117 37.47 -11.97 -0.01
C ALA A 117 36.33 -12.68 0.76
N GLU A 118 36.62 -13.79 1.45
CA GLU A 118 35.64 -14.51 2.28
C GLU A 118 35.03 -13.64 3.37
N ALA A 119 35.87 -12.86 4.09
CA ALA A 119 35.41 -11.95 5.12
C ALA A 119 34.51 -10.83 4.56
N ASN A 120 34.86 -10.33 3.36
CA ASN A 120 34.04 -9.34 2.65
C ASN A 120 32.68 -9.92 2.25
N ASP A 121 32.65 -11.11 1.66
CA ASP A 121 31.44 -11.75 1.17
C ASP A 121 30.49 -12.07 2.31
N LEU A 122 31.02 -12.58 3.43
CA LEU A 122 30.23 -12.82 4.63
C LEU A 122 29.62 -11.52 5.18
N ARG A 123 30.42 -10.46 5.31
CA ARG A 123 29.94 -9.15 5.77
C ARG A 123 28.86 -8.61 4.86
N HIS A 124 29.11 -8.62 3.55
CA HIS A 124 28.22 -8.08 2.54
C HIS A 124 26.91 -8.88 2.48
N GLY A 125 26.98 -10.18 2.57
CA GLY A 125 25.82 -11.09 2.61
C GLY A 125 24.93 -10.85 3.83
N ILE A 126 25.53 -10.72 5.03
CA ILE A 126 24.77 -10.45 6.27
C ILE A 126 24.06 -9.09 6.18
N ILE A 127 24.75 -8.04 5.75
CA ILE A 127 24.17 -6.70 5.62
C ILE A 127 23.09 -6.70 4.54
N GLY A 128 23.32 -7.33 3.39
CA GLY A 128 22.33 -7.44 2.30
C GLY A 128 21.05 -8.14 2.73
N ILE A 129 21.15 -9.22 3.49
CA ILE A 129 19.97 -9.91 4.05
C ILE A 129 19.23 -9.00 5.03
N ALA A 130 19.93 -8.30 5.90
CA ALA A 130 19.31 -7.38 6.86
C ALA A 130 18.57 -6.24 6.15
N VAL A 131 19.19 -5.60 5.16
CA VAL A 131 18.56 -4.57 4.30
C VAL A 131 17.31 -5.13 3.63
N MET A 132 17.40 -6.30 3.00
CA MET A 132 16.27 -6.92 2.30
C MET A 132 15.08 -7.17 3.25
N LEU A 133 15.32 -7.68 4.45
CA LEU A 133 14.27 -7.92 5.44
C LEU A 133 13.60 -6.62 5.90
N VAL A 134 14.39 -5.56 6.15
CA VAL A 134 13.87 -4.25 6.53
C VAL A 134 13.05 -3.65 5.39
N VAL A 135 13.52 -3.71 4.15
CA VAL A 135 12.80 -3.19 2.96
C VAL A 135 11.48 -3.91 2.77
N ILE A 136 11.46 -5.26 2.75
CA ILE A 136 10.24 -6.04 2.57
C ILE A 136 9.22 -5.71 3.68
N THR A 137 9.66 -5.69 4.93
CA THR A 137 8.79 -5.37 6.06
C THR A 137 8.25 -3.94 5.97
N THR A 138 9.08 -2.99 5.53
CA THR A 138 8.67 -1.59 5.32
C THR A 138 7.63 -1.48 4.20
N ILE A 139 7.80 -2.16 3.07
CA ILE A 139 6.84 -2.17 1.97
C ILE A 139 5.48 -2.68 2.45
N VAL A 140 5.46 -3.83 3.14
CA VAL A 140 4.22 -4.43 3.67
C VAL A 140 3.54 -3.48 4.66
N LEU A 141 4.30 -2.96 5.63
CA LEU A 141 3.73 -2.08 6.65
C LEU A 141 3.27 -0.73 6.07
N PHE A 142 3.98 -0.21 5.08
CA PHE A 142 3.60 1.02 4.36
C PHE A 142 2.29 0.81 3.58
N ALA A 143 2.15 -0.32 2.89
CA ALA A 143 0.91 -0.68 2.19
C ALA A 143 -0.28 -0.81 3.15
N VAL A 144 -0.10 -1.49 4.27
CA VAL A 144 -1.12 -1.61 5.33
C VAL A 144 -1.46 -0.24 5.92
N TRP A 145 -0.47 0.62 6.11
CA TRP A 145 -0.66 1.98 6.62
C TRP A 145 -1.44 2.85 5.63
N ILE A 146 -1.08 2.86 4.32
CA ILE A 146 -1.85 3.57 3.28
C ILE A 146 -3.30 3.10 3.26
N HIS A 147 -3.51 1.78 3.25
CA HIS A 147 -4.86 1.21 3.28
C HIS A 147 -5.64 1.68 4.52
N ARG A 148 -5.00 1.70 5.70
CA ARG A 148 -5.61 2.14 6.95
C ARG A 148 -6.00 3.61 6.92
N VAL A 149 -5.06 4.50 6.56
CA VAL A 149 -5.33 5.95 6.54
C VAL A 149 -6.37 6.32 5.48
N SER A 150 -6.38 5.65 4.32
CA SER A 150 -7.42 5.81 3.30
C SER A 150 -8.78 5.29 3.79
N SER A 151 -8.84 4.13 4.44
CA SER A 151 -10.08 3.58 5.02
C SER A 151 -10.68 4.51 6.09
N ASN A 152 -9.83 5.16 6.88
CA ASN A 152 -10.27 6.13 7.89
C ASN A 152 -10.97 7.33 7.27
N LEU A 153 -10.53 7.83 6.11
CA LEU A 153 -11.19 8.94 5.41
C LEU A 153 -12.61 8.56 4.96
N HIS A 154 -12.79 7.33 4.48
CA HIS A 154 -14.12 6.80 4.16
C HIS A 154 -14.99 6.63 5.41
N ALA A 155 -14.40 6.22 6.54
CA ALA A 155 -15.09 6.10 7.82
C ALA A 155 -15.54 7.46 8.38
N LEU A 156 -14.77 8.53 8.12
CA LEU A 156 -15.10 9.92 8.48
C LEU A 156 -16.18 10.53 7.55
N GLY A 157 -16.65 9.80 6.53
CA GLY A 157 -17.64 10.29 5.60
C GLY A 157 -17.12 11.39 4.66
N THR A 158 -15.81 11.46 4.41
CA THR A 158 -15.20 12.47 3.52
C THR A 158 -15.81 12.36 2.11
N PRO A 159 -16.45 13.44 1.60
CA PRO A 159 -17.14 13.37 0.31
C PRO A 159 -16.18 13.43 -0.87
N GLY A 160 -16.53 12.75 -1.96
CA GLY A 160 -15.87 12.91 -3.26
C GLY A 160 -14.46 12.32 -3.34
N LEU A 161 -14.11 11.37 -2.50
CA LEU A 161 -12.84 10.62 -2.59
C LEU A 161 -12.81 9.80 -3.89
N ARG A 162 -11.71 9.90 -4.62
CA ARG A 162 -11.51 9.24 -5.92
C ARG A 162 -10.93 7.84 -5.79
N PHE A 163 -10.11 7.63 -4.74
CA PHE A 163 -9.41 6.37 -4.54
C PHE A 163 -10.06 5.54 -3.44
N THR A 164 -10.39 4.28 -3.76
CA THR A 164 -10.73 3.32 -2.72
C THR A 164 -9.47 2.90 -1.96
N PRO A 165 -9.57 2.47 -0.68
CA PRO A 165 -8.41 2.06 0.10
C PRO A 165 -7.58 0.95 -0.54
N GLY A 166 -8.20 0.00 -1.23
CA GLY A 166 -7.50 -1.04 -1.97
C GLY A 166 -6.71 -0.48 -3.14
N TRP A 167 -7.31 0.40 -3.95
CA TRP A 167 -6.63 1.00 -5.08
C TRP A 167 -5.60 2.07 -4.69
N ALA A 168 -5.73 2.71 -3.53
CA ALA A 168 -4.66 3.58 -3.00
C ALA A 168 -3.33 2.82 -2.81
N VAL A 169 -3.39 1.51 -2.53
CA VAL A 169 -2.24 0.60 -2.48
C VAL A 169 -1.99 -0.06 -3.83
N GLY A 170 -3.04 -0.54 -4.50
CA GLY A 170 -2.93 -1.34 -5.73
C GLY A 170 -2.14 -0.65 -6.85
N TRP A 171 -2.25 0.68 -6.96
CA TRP A 171 -1.54 1.45 -7.98
C TRP A 171 -0.01 1.41 -7.88
N TYR A 172 0.57 1.06 -6.73
CA TYR A 172 2.01 0.85 -6.60
C TYR A 172 2.52 -0.35 -7.39
N PHE A 173 1.64 -1.32 -7.68
CA PHE A 173 1.98 -2.58 -8.35
C PHE A 173 1.60 -2.59 -9.84
N VAL A 174 0.95 -1.54 -10.35
CA VAL A 174 0.57 -1.44 -11.77
C VAL A 174 1.70 -0.75 -12.54
N PRO A 175 2.37 -1.46 -13.48
CA PRO A 175 3.46 -0.88 -14.28
C PRO A 175 3.00 0.42 -14.95
N ILE A 176 3.93 1.37 -15.12
CA ILE A 176 3.70 2.69 -15.69
C ILE A 176 2.79 3.57 -14.79
N ALA A 177 1.59 3.11 -14.40
CA ALA A 177 0.67 3.87 -13.56
C ALA A 177 1.25 4.16 -12.16
N ASN A 178 2.19 3.34 -11.68
CA ASN A 178 2.91 3.55 -10.42
C ASN A 178 3.73 4.85 -10.40
N LEU A 179 4.01 5.45 -11.57
CA LEU A 179 4.77 6.71 -11.66
C LEU A 179 3.94 7.94 -11.26
N TRP A 180 2.60 7.88 -11.28
CA TRP A 180 1.75 9.05 -10.95
C TRP A 180 0.52 8.74 -10.11
N LYS A 181 -0.11 7.55 -10.25
CA LYS A 181 -1.35 7.21 -9.53
C LYS A 181 -1.16 7.17 -8.00
N PRO A 182 -0.10 6.56 -7.45
CA PRO A 182 0.13 6.58 -6.02
C PRO A 182 0.33 8.00 -5.47
N PHE A 183 1.01 8.86 -6.21
CA PHE A 183 1.17 10.26 -5.83
C PHE A 183 -0.18 11.01 -5.78
N GLN A 184 -1.08 10.74 -6.74
CA GLN A 184 -2.43 11.30 -6.72
C GLN A 184 -3.23 10.80 -5.50
N ALA A 185 -3.12 9.51 -5.17
CA ALA A 185 -3.75 8.93 -3.99
C ALA A 185 -3.19 9.53 -2.69
N MET A 186 -1.88 9.71 -2.60
CA MET A 186 -1.24 10.33 -1.43
C MET A 186 -1.58 11.82 -1.31
N LYS A 187 -1.76 12.56 -2.41
CA LYS A 187 -2.28 13.94 -2.38
C LYS A 187 -3.70 14.00 -1.82
N GLU A 188 -4.56 13.07 -2.22
CA GLU A 188 -5.92 12.97 -1.71
C GLU A 188 -5.91 12.64 -0.21
N ILE A 189 -5.13 11.63 0.20
CA ILE A 189 -4.97 11.25 1.61
C ILE A 189 -4.46 12.42 2.45
N TRP A 190 -3.45 13.16 1.97
CA TRP A 190 -2.90 14.31 2.67
C TRP A 190 -3.95 15.40 2.92
N ARG A 191 -4.64 15.84 1.85
CA ARG A 191 -5.64 16.89 1.91
C ARG A 191 -6.83 16.51 2.78
N ALA A 192 -7.37 15.30 2.54
CA ALA A 192 -8.53 14.81 3.26
C ALA A 192 -8.24 14.50 4.73
N SER A 193 -7.00 14.09 5.08
CA SER A 193 -6.60 13.94 6.49
C SER A 193 -6.48 15.28 7.20
N LYS A 194 -6.09 16.35 6.49
CA LYS A 194 -5.96 17.70 7.05
C LYS A 194 -7.34 18.34 7.29
N ASN A 195 -8.24 18.24 6.31
CA ASN A 195 -9.61 18.79 6.39
C ASN A 195 -10.61 17.88 5.66
N PRO A 196 -11.25 16.92 6.34
CA PRO A 196 -12.17 15.99 5.70
C PRO A 196 -13.37 16.65 5.01
N GLY A 197 -13.89 17.76 5.54
CA GLY A 197 -15.09 18.43 5.04
C GLY A 197 -14.88 19.28 3.79
N ALA A 198 -13.68 19.85 3.61
CA ALA A 198 -13.35 20.76 2.51
C ALA A 198 -11.96 20.46 1.91
N TRP A 199 -11.65 19.19 1.74
CA TRP A 199 -10.31 18.75 1.35
C TRP A 199 -9.89 19.20 -0.05
N GLN A 200 -10.84 19.47 -0.96
CA GLN A 200 -10.55 19.90 -2.32
C GLN A 200 -9.87 21.28 -2.38
N SER A 201 -10.18 22.16 -1.42
CA SER A 201 -9.57 23.48 -1.30
C SER A 201 -8.22 23.48 -0.58
N GLU A 202 -7.87 22.36 0.07
CA GLU A 202 -6.62 22.25 0.82
C GLU A 202 -5.39 22.18 -0.07
N THR A 203 -4.34 22.90 0.31
CA THR A 203 -3.05 22.87 -0.35
C THR A 203 -2.21 21.67 0.12
N ILE A 204 -1.39 21.15 -0.78
CA ILE A 204 -0.38 20.14 -0.43
C ILE A 204 0.91 20.81 0.03
N SER A 205 1.63 20.16 0.94
CA SER A 205 2.97 20.60 1.31
C SER A 205 3.98 20.23 0.22
N PRO A 206 4.99 21.08 -0.06
CA PRO A 206 6.11 20.75 -0.95
C PRO A 206 6.83 19.43 -0.56
N VAL A 207 6.83 19.09 0.73
CA VAL A 207 7.42 17.83 1.23
C VAL A 207 6.87 16.59 0.53
N LEU A 208 5.57 16.57 0.20
CA LEU A 208 4.96 15.46 -0.51
C LEU A 208 5.49 15.35 -1.96
N GLY A 209 5.73 16.47 -2.61
CA GLY A 209 6.33 16.53 -3.95
C GLY A 209 7.77 16.07 -3.94
N TRP A 210 8.57 16.56 -2.97
CA TRP A 210 9.96 16.14 -2.81
C TRP A 210 10.10 14.66 -2.46
N TRP A 211 9.25 14.13 -1.57
CA TRP A 211 9.20 12.69 -1.31
C TRP A 211 8.99 11.89 -2.58
N TRP A 212 8.01 12.27 -3.41
CA TRP A 212 7.70 11.56 -4.63
C TRP A 212 8.82 11.65 -5.66
N PHE A 213 9.43 12.83 -5.82
CA PHE A 213 10.57 13.03 -6.70
C PHE A 213 11.75 12.13 -6.33
N TRP A 214 12.16 12.16 -5.06
CA TRP A 214 13.29 11.35 -4.60
C TRP A 214 12.97 9.85 -4.63
N TRP A 215 11.74 9.45 -4.37
CA TRP A 215 11.31 8.06 -4.52
C TRP A 215 11.43 7.56 -5.96
N ILE A 216 11.06 8.35 -6.96
CA ILE A 216 11.21 7.99 -8.38
C ILE A 216 12.69 7.92 -8.75
N VAL A 217 13.49 8.93 -8.36
CA VAL A 217 14.92 8.98 -8.67
C VAL A 217 15.65 7.78 -8.04
N SER A 218 15.42 7.52 -6.74
CA SER A 218 16.03 6.36 -6.08
C SER A 218 15.61 5.05 -6.74
N SER A 219 14.32 4.87 -7.04
CA SER A 219 13.83 3.66 -7.71
C SER A 219 14.48 3.40 -9.07
N ILE A 220 14.75 4.45 -9.85
CA ILE A 220 15.45 4.32 -11.14
C ILE A 220 16.90 3.89 -10.91
N VAL A 221 17.62 4.58 -10.02
CA VAL A 221 19.04 4.29 -9.74
C VAL A 221 19.20 2.90 -9.14
N SER A 222 18.33 2.50 -8.18
CA SER A 222 18.34 1.16 -7.57
C SER A 222 18.08 0.07 -8.61
N ASN A 223 17.20 0.29 -9.59
CA ASN A 223 17.00 -0.66 -10.70
C ASN A 223 18.23 -0.76 -11.62
N VAL A 224 18.90 0.36 -11.89
CA VAL A 224 20.15 0.36 -12.68
C VAL A 224 21.24 -0.38 -11.90
N SER A 225 21.44 -0.04 -10.62
CA SER A 225 22.39 -0.67 -9.70
C SER A 225 22.21 -2.20 -9.67
N LEU A 226 20.96 -2.65 -9.44
CA LEU A 226 20.64 -4.08 -9.42
C LEU A 226 21.00 -4.78 -10.74
N ARG A 227 20.65 -4.17 -11.88
CA ARG A 227 20.95 -4.76 -13.19
C ARG A 227 22.44 -4.81 -13.49
N MET A 228 23.20 -3.79 -13.06
CA MET A 228 24.66 -3.78 -13.18
C MET A 228 25.26 -4.87 -12.29
N SER A 229 24.84 -4.97 -11.03
CA SER A 229 25.32 -5.99 -10.09
C SER A 229 25.04 -7.42 -10.55
N LEU A 230 23.88 -7.67 -11.18
CA LEU A 230 23.52 -9.00 -11.69
C LEU A 230 24.25 -9.41 -12.99
N ARG A 231 24.90 -8.45 -13.67
CA ARG A 231 25.60 -8.69 -14.95
C ARG A 231 27.12 -8.63 -14.82
N ALA A 232 27.62 -8.05 -13.73
CA ALA A 232 29.05 -7.89 -13.51
C ALA A 232 29.69 -9.25 -13.21
N GLU A 233 30.57 -9.69 -14.09
CA GLU A 233 31.35 -10.93 -13.98
C GLU A 233 32.85 -10.63 -13.86
N ALA A 234 33.32 -9.62 -14.59
CA ALA A 234 34.73 -9.22 -14.57
C ALA A 234 35.03 -8.28 -13.37
N LEU A 235 36.28 -8.32 -12.88
CA LEU A 235 36.73 -7.51 -11.77
C LEU A 235 36.50 -5.99 -11.99
N ASP A 236 36.80 -5.49 -13.19
CA ASP A 236 36.61 -4.08 -13.54
C ASP A 236 35.13 -3.68 -13.58
N GLU A 237 34.25 -4.62 -13.98
CA GLU A 237 32.80 -4.41 -13.91
C GLU A 237 32.32 -4.33 -12.48
N LEU A 238 32.77 -5.23 -11.60
CA LEU A 238 32.45 -5.19 -10.17
C LEU A 238 32.95 -3.90 -9.51
N ILE A 239 34.14 -3.40 -9.87
CA ILE A 239 34.66 -2.11 -9.41
C ILE A 239 33.75 -0.97 -9.85
N SER A 240 33.20 -1.01 -11.07
CA SER A 240 32.32 0.04 -11.62
C SER A 240 30.95 0.09 -10.96
N VAL A 241 30.47 -1.02 -10.39
CA VAL A 241 29.18 -1.11 -9.69
C VAL A 241 29.20 -0.41 -8.35
N GLY A 242 30.31 -0.45 -7.60
CA GLY A 242 30.40 0.10 -6.25
C GLY A 242 29.93 1.55 -6.10
N PRO A 243 30.44 2.51 -6.92
CA PRO A 243 29.96 3.89 -6.87
C PRO A 243 28.47 4.06 -7.13
N VAL A 244 27.88 3.22 -8.01
CA VAL A 244 26.43 3.25 -8.32
C VAL A 244 25.62 2.74 -7.13
N ASN A 245 26.09 1.68 -6.45
CA ASN A 245 25.46 1.15 -5.25
C ASN A 245 25.48 2.18 -4.10
N ILE A 246 26.61 2.86 -3.91
CA ILE A 246 26.74 3.93 -2.90
C ILE A 246 25.78 5.08 -3.24
N ALA A 247 25.72 5.52 -4.50
CA ALA A 247 24.80 6.57 -4.92
C ALA A 247 23.36 6.17 -4.70
N SER A 248 22.98 4.92 -5.00
CA SER A 248 21.66 4.36 -4.74
C SER A 248 21.29 4.44 -3.26
N SER A 249 22.16 3.99 -2.37
CA SER A 249 21.95 4.02 -0.91
C SER A 249 21.75 5.45 -0.39
N VAL A 250 22.51 6.42 -0.89
CA VAL A 250 22.35 7.82 -0.52
C VAL A 250 20.99 8.36 -0.94
N LEU A 251 20.54 8.03 -2.15
CA LEU A 251 19.23 8.43 -2.66
C LEU A 251 18.09 7.77 -1.89
N ASP A 252 18.24 6.51 -1.50
CA ASP A 252 17.28 5.78 -0.69
C ASP A 252 17.15 6.41 0.71
N VAL A 253 18.24 6.81 1.34
CA VAL A 253 18.24 7.58 2.60
C VAL A 253 17.47 8.90 2.45
N ILE A 254 17.74 9.66 1.39
CA ILE A 254 17.04 10.94 1.15
C ILE A 254 15.53 10.69 0.98
N SER A 255 15.16 9.70 0.17
CA SER A 255 13.77 9.30 -0.06
C SER A 255 13.08 8.88 1.24
N ALA A 256 13.76 8.06 2.07
CA ALA A 256 13.24 7.59 3.35
C ALA A 256 13.03 8.74 4.36
N ILE A 257 13.91 9.74 4.38
CA ILE A 257 13.74 10.95 5.22
C ILE A 257 12.46 11.69 4.83
N PHE A 258 12.22 11.92 3.53
CA PHE A 258 11.00 12.58 3.08
C PHE A 258 9.76 11.72 3.34
N ALA A 259 9.84 10.39 3.15
CA ALA A 259 8.77 9.46 3.50
C ALA A 259 8.40 9.55 5.00
N LEU A 260 9.39 9.61 5.87
CA LEU A 260 9.23 9.76 7.32
C LEU A 260 8.49 11.06 7.67
N LEU A 261 8.82 12.18 7.01
CA LEU A 261 8.13 13.46 7.21
C LEU A 261 6.67 13.38 6.76
N VAL A 262 6.39 12.74 5.62
CA VAL A 262 5.02 12.55 5.10
C VAL A 262 4.21 11.68 6.06
N VAL A 263 4.74 10.55 6.50
CA VAL A 263 4.08 9.61 7.42
C VAL A 263 3.76 10.28 8.76
N LYS A 264 4.72 11.01 9.34
CA LYS A 264 4.52 11.78 10.59
C LYS A 264 3.38 12.79 10.44
N LYS A 265 3.39 13.56 9.34
CA LYS A 265 2.40 14.62 9.10
C LYS A 265 0.98 14.06 8.91
N ILE A 266 0.81 13.05 8.05
CA ILE A 266 -0.51 12.42 7.84
C ILE A 266 -0.98 11.76 9.14
N GLY A 267 -0.09 11.07 9.86
CA GLY A 267 -0.41 10.48 11.16
C GLY A 267 -0.91 11.50 12.17
N SER A 268 -0.28 12.68 12.25
CA SER A 268 -0.72 13.77 13.14
C SER A 268 -2.08 14.33 12.73
N PHE A 269 -2.36 14.51 11.44
CA PHE A 269 -3.66 14.97 10.97
C PHE A 269 -4.79 14.01 11.34
N GLN A 270 -4.58 12.71 11.15
CA GLN A 270 -5.58 11.71 11.50
C GLN A 270 -5.78 11.55 13.01
N ALA A 271 -4.74 11.74 13.82
CA ALA A 271 -4.88 11.77 15.28
C ALA A 271 -5.79 12.92 15.71
N MET A 272 -5.58 14.12 15.17
CA MET A 272 -6.44 15.29 15.46
C MET A 272 -7.88 15.11 14.96
N ALA A 273 -8.09 14.42 13.84
CA ALA A 273 -9.43 14.13 13.34
C ALA A 273 -10.17 13.12 14.24
N ALA A 274 -9.46 12.13 14.78
CA ALA A 274 -10.02 11.20 15.77
C ALA A 274 -10.48 11.90 17.03
N ASP A 275 -9.66 12.80 17.58
CA ASP A 275 -9.98 13.53 18.82
C ASP A 275 -11.21 14.45 18.63
N ARG A 276 -11.36 15.09 17.44
CA ARG A 276 -12.56 15.90 17.13
C ARG A 276 -13.83 15.05 17.02
N SER A 277 -13.74 13.86 16.41
CA SER A 277 -14.90 12.97 16.27
C SER A 277 -15.38 12.44 17.62
N LEU A 278 -14.47 12.19 18.55
CA LEU A 278 -14.81 11.78 19.92
C LEU A 278 -15.44 12.96 20.71
N GLY A 279 -14.88 14.17 20.60
CA GLY A 279 -15.44 15.35 21.24
C GLY A 279 -16.87 15.68 20.79
N ALA A 280 -17.20 15.46 19.51
CA ALA A 280 -18.54 15.68 18.99
C ALA A 280 -19.59 14.64 19.42
N VAL A 281 -19.17 13.47 19.94
CA VAL A 281 -20.08 12.44 20.49
C VAL A 281 -20.46 12.73 21.95
N PHE A 282 -19.63 13.49 22.68
CA PHE A 282 -19.81 13.79 24.09
C PHE A 282 -20.27 15.23 24.34
N ALA A 283 -20.45 16.07 23.33
CA ALA A 283 -21.02 17.41 23.36
C ALA A 283 -22.48 17.40 22.88
#